data_fb427985e2cb34a229507124edec296f
#
_entry.id   fb427985e2cb34a229507124edec296f
#
_cell.length_a   1.000
_cell.length_b   1.000
_cell.length_c   1.000
_cell.angle_alpha   90.00
_cell.angle_beta   90.00
_cell.angle_gamma   90.00
#
_symmetry.space_group_name_H-M   'P 1'
#
loop_
_entity.id
_entity.type
_entity.pdbx_description
1 polymer ?
#
loop_
_entity_poly.entity_id
_entity_poly.type
_entity_poly.pdbx_seq_one_letter_code
_entity_poly.pdbx_strand_id
1 'polypeptide(L)'
;MLCVTLTCAEVLRSYALTGFPWGLLGYVWLDSPVGQLAAWVGPHGLTFFTVVLIFIPLGLAHKERFFAALATFCALGLGALILGQLQDSAPLPADRSKTVRLIQPNAAQDQKWDPEYREIFFERQLEFSRQMPAVDLIVWPETALPVLLHKADDRLAQAVAAAKGAVVILGALRQDFWGYYNTLAVLGPTGQVLNQYDKYHLVPFGEYIPLADLFGVFAGGLAKNYGEGFQAGPGPVIVGVPGIGKILPLICYEVIFPHEIGAVAERPDFMLQITNDAWFGTFSGPYQHLAQARMRAIEQGLPMLRVANTGVSA
;
A
#
# COMPACT_ATOMS: atom_id res chain seq x y z
N MET A 1 28.64 8.00 15.61
CA MET A 1 28.13 9.29 15.12
C MET A 1 27.50 9.16 13.72
N LEU A 2 28.24 8.74 12.68
CA LEU A 2 27.74 8.64 11.32
C LEU A 2 26.48 7.76 11.15
N CYS A 3 26.39 6.61 11.84
CA CYS A 3 25.20 5.75 11.79
C CYS A 3 23.95 6.49 12.27
N VAL A 4 24.05 7.21 13.37
CA VAL A 4 22.94 8.00 13.92
C VAL A 4 22.54 9.11 12.93
N THR A 5 23.53 9.84 12.40
CA THR A 5 23.27 10.95 11.46
C THR A 5 22.56 10.46 10.18
N LEU A 6 23.02 9.35 9.60
CA LEU A 6 22.39 8.79 8.40
C LEU A 6 20.96 8.31 8.69
N THR A 7 20.75 7.60 9.81
CA THR A 7 19.40 7.16 10.16
C THR A 7 18.48 8.34 10.47
N CYS A 8 18.98 9.37 11.17
CA CYS A 8 18.20 10.59 11.40
C CYS A 8 17.84 11.30 10.09
N ALA A 9 18.72 11.32 9.09
CA ALA A 9 18.41 11.88 7.77
C ALA A 9 17.30 11.08 7.07
N GLU A 10 17.33 9.74 7.14
CA GLU A 10 16.28 8.88 6.58
C GLU A 10 14.92 9.08 7.31
N VAL A 11 14.96 9.20 8.64
CA VAL A 11 13.75 9.53 9.43
C VAL A 11 13.24 10.91 9.03
N LEU A 12 14.11 11.93 8.97
CA LEU A 12 13.69 13.27 8.55
C LEU A 12 13.05 13.26 7.16
N ARG A 13 13.66 12.58 6.19
CA ARG A 13 13.11 12.42 4.83
C ARG A 13 11.73 11.76 4.84
N SER A 14 11.48 10.86 5.77
CA SER A 14 10.21 10.14 5.87
C SER A 14 9.06 10.99 6.43
N TYR A 15 9.37 12.09 7.13
CA TYR A 15 8.35 12.92 7.80
C TYR A 15 8.37 14.39 7.37
N ALA A 16 9.50 14.91 6.88
CA ALA A 16 9.61 16.30 6.51
C ALA A 16 8.79 16.63 5.25
N LEU A 17 8.16 17.80 5.24
CA LEU A 17 7.30 18.28 4.16
C LEU A 17 6.15 17.30 3.90
N THR A 18 6.14 16.66 2.73
CA THR A 18 5.13 15.64 2.36
C THR A 18 5.50 14.24 2.81
N GLY A 19 6.73 14.04 3.32
CA GLY A 19 7.29 12.73 3.62
C GLY A 19 7.56 11.86 2.38
N PHE A 20 8.67 11.10 2.39
CA PHE A 20 8.95 10.13 1.33
C PHE A 20 9.78 8.94 1.86
N PRO A 21 9.17 8.01 2.63
CA PRO A 21 9.84 6.83 3.19
C PRO A 21 10.09 5.72 2.14
N TRP A 22 10.38 6.08 0.90
CA TRP A 22 10.66 5.14 -0.17
C TRP A 22 12.13 4.74 -0.18
N GLY A 23 12.43 3.43 -0.34
CA GLY A 23 13.79 2.94 -0.52
C GLY A 23 14.67 3.02 0.72
N LEU A 24 14.13 2.85 1.93
CA LEU A 24 14.92 2.76 3.16
C LEU A 24 15.84 1.54 3.12
N LEU A 25 17.08 1.68 3.62
CA LEU A 25 18.08 0.61 3.61
C LEU A 25 17.62 -0.68 4.31
N GLY A 26 16.74 -0.58 5.30
CA GLY A 26 16.18 -1.74 6.00
C GLY A 26 15.42 -2.72 5.09
N TYR A 27 14.96 -2.29 3.92
CA TYR A 27 14.25 -3.17 2.97
C TYR A 27 15.14 -4.25 2.33
N VAL A 28 16.46 -4.13 2.40
CA VAL A 28 17.38 -5.19 1.91
C VAL A 28 17.19 -6.52 2.63
N TRP A 29 16.60 -6.49 3.82
CA TRP A 29 16.36 -7.67 4.65
C TRP A 29 15.01 -8.35 4.41
N LEU A 30 14.14 -7.78 3.57
CA LEU A 30 12.74 -8.21 3.44
C LEU A 30 12.60 -9.71 3.15
N ASP A 31 13.46 -10.28 2.31
CA ASP A 31 13.45 -11.69 1.92
C ASP A 31 14.35 -12.58 2.81
N SER A 32 14.69 -12.10 4.01
CA SER A 32 15.49 -12.83 4.99
C SER A 32 14.80 -12.85 6.35
N PRO A 33 15.19 -13.78 7.24
CA PRO A 33 14.66 -13.78 8.61
C PRO A 33 14.86 -12.45 9.35
N VAL A 34 15.93 -11.72 9.04
CA VAL A 34 16.21 -10.40 9.66
C VAL A 34 15.09 -9.40 9.37
N GLY A 35 14.42 -9.51 8.21
CA GLY A 35 13.28 -8.67 7.87
C GLY A 35 12.13 -8.75 8.88
N GLN A 36 11.96 -9.91 9.55
CA GLN A 36 10.92 -10.11 10.56
C GLN A 36 11.11 -9.24 11.80
N LEU A 37 12.33 -8.75 12.04
CA LEU A 37 12.61 -7.82 13.13
C LEU A 37 11.90 -6.47 12.95
N ALA A 38 11.43 -6.16 11.75
CA ALA A 38 10.60 -4.98 11.50
C ALA A 38 9.33 -4.95 12.39
N ALA A 39 8.83 -6.11 12.81
CA ALA A 39 7.72 -6.21 13.76
C ALA A 39 8.00 -5.50 15.11
N TRP A 40 9.29 -5.34 15.49
CA TRP A 40 9.71 -4.73 16.75
C TRP A 40 10.32 -3.35 16.59
N VAL A 41 11.07 -3.13 15.50
CA VAL A 41 11.88 -1.91 15.33
C VAL A 41 11.46 -1.09 14.10
N GLY A 42 10.55 -1.59 13.30
CA GLY A 42 10.11 -0.95 12.05
C GLY A 42 11.21 -0.86 10.99
N PRO A 43 10.93 -0.24 9.83
CA PRO A 43 11.88 -0.14 8.72
C PRO A 43 13.05 0.81 9.04
N HIS A 44 12.82 1.82 9.89
CA HIS A 44 13.87 2.74 10.33
C HIS A 44 14.84 2.08 11.29
N GLY A 45 14.35 1.20 12.18
CA GLY A 45 15.22 0.41 13.06
C GLY A 45 16.07 -0.59 12.28
N LEU A 46 15.49 -1.25 11.26
CA LEU A 46 16.27 -2.09 10.32
C LEU A 46 17.28 -1.27 9.53
N THR A 47 16.94 -0.04 9.12
CA THR A 47 17.87 0.88 8.47
C THR A 47 19.04 1.20 9.39
N PHE A 48 18.78 1.55 10.66
CA PHE A 48 19.84 1.78 11.65
C PHE A 48 20.72 0.55 11.83
N PHE A 49 20.13 -0.62 11.99
CA PHE A 49 20.85 -1.89 12.10
C PHE A 49 21.75 -2.13 10.89
N THR A 50 21.24 -1.92 9.69
CA THR A 50 21.99 -2.06 8.41
C THR A 50 23.19 -1.13 8.38
N VAL A 51 22.98 0.14 8.72
CA VAL A 51 24.06 1.14 8.75
C VAL A 51 25.11 0.78 9.79
N VAL A 52 24.70 0.30 10.98
CA VAL A 52 25.65 -0.17 12.02
C VAL A 52 26.49 -1.32 11.47
N LEU A 53 25.87 -2.33 10.85
CA LEU A 53 26.61 -3.47 10.26
C LEU A 53 27.60 -3.02 9.17
N ILE A 54 27.24 -2.07 8.32
CA ILE A 54 28.13 -1.53 7.28
C ILE A 54 29.37 -0.86 7.90
N PHE A 55 29.21 -0.15 8.99
CA PHE A 55 30.31 0.61 9.61
C PHE A 55 31.15 -0.16 10.61
N ILE A 56 30.73 -1.32 11.11
CA ILE A 56 31.55 -2.18 12.01
C ILE A 56 32.90 -2.53 11.38
N PRO A 57 32.99 -2.93 10.08
CA PRO A 57 34.26 -3.25 9.45
C PRO A 57 35.28 -2.11 9.43
N LEU A 58 34.86 -0.86 9.52
CA LEU A 58 35.78 0.28 9.65
C LEU A 58 36.62 0.21 10.94
N GLY A 59 36.08 -0.41 12.00
CA GLY A 59 36.81 -0.71 13.21
C GLY A 59 37.93 -1.75 13.00
N LEU A 60 37.82 -2.56 11.94
CA LEU A 60 38.83 -3.57 11.55
C LEU A 60 40.13 -2.94 11.00
N ALA A 61 40.09 -1.66 10.62
CA ALA A 61 41.26 -0.94 10.15
C ALA A 61 42.36 -0.79 11.25
N HIS A 62 41.96 -0.94 12.52
CA HIS A 62 42.87 -0.91 13.66
C HIS A 62 43.20 -2.34 14.15
N LYS A 63 44.43 -2.79 13.97
CA LYS A 63 44.89 -4.15 14.32
C LYS A 63 44.47 -4.61 15.73
N GLU A 64 44.51 -3.72 16.69
CA GLU A 64 44.16 -4.01 18.10
C GLU A 64 42.67 -4.29 18.31
N ARG A 65 41.78 -3.84 17.41
CA ARG A 65 40.32 -3.96 17.49
C ARG A 65 39.72 -4.94 16.50
N PHE A 66 40.55 -5.52 15.63
CA PHE A 66 40.09 -6.40 14.55
C PHE A 66 39.19 -7.54 15.07
N PHE A 67 39.68 -8.33 16.02
CA PHE A 67 38.92 -9.48 16.55
C PHE A 67 37.65 -9.05 17.29
N ALA A 68 37.70 -7.94 18.02
CA ALA A 68 36.52 -7.39 18.68
C ALA A 68 35.45 -6.93 17.68
N ALA A 69 35.85 -6.22 16.63
CA ALA A 69 34.93 -5.78 15.61
C ALA A 69 34.32 -6.95 14.82
N LEU A 70 35.15 -7.95 14.48
CA LEU A 70 34.68 -9.17 13.82
C LEU A 70 33.70 -9.96 14.71
N ALA A 71 34.03 -10.14 15.99
CA ALA A 71 33.16 -10.81 16.96
C ALA A 71 31.81 -10.07 17.09
N THR A 72 31.84 -8.74 17.18
CA THR A 72 30.62 -7.91 17.25
C THR A 72 29.78 -8.04 15.98
N PHE A 73 30.39 -7.97 14.80
CA PHE A 73 29.70 -8.14 13.53
C PHE A 73 29.02 -9.52 13.45
N CYS A 74 29.75 -10.59 13.78
CA CYS A 74 29.21 -11.95 13.77
C CYS A 74 28.10 -12.11 14.82
N ALA A 75 28.26 -11.58 16.01
CA ALA A 75 27.27 -11.70 17.09
C ALA A 75 25.97 -10.96 16.73
N LEU A 76 26.06 -9.74 16.22
CA LEU A 76 24.88 -8.98 15.77
C LEU A 76 24.18 -9.65 14.58
N GLY A 77 24.95 -10.07 13.56
CA GLY A 77 24.41 -10.75 12.39
C GLY A 77 23.73 -12.08 12.75
N LEU A 78 24.40 -12.94 13.54
CA LEU A 78 23.84 -14.21 13.98
C LEU A 78 22.65 -14.01 14.91
N GLY A 79 22.75 -13.09 15.86
CA GLY A 79 21.65 -12.75 16.76
C GLY A 79 20.41 -12.29 16.01
N ALA A 80 20.56 -11.41 15.02
CA ALA A 80 19.48 -10.95 14.18
C ALA A 80 18.85 -12.08 13.34
N LEU A 81 19.64 -12.98 12.79
CA LEU A 81 19.16 -14.17 12.07
C LEU A 81 18.37 -15.10 12.98
N ILE A 82 18.88 -15.40 14.19
CA ILE A 82 18.18 -16.28 15.15
C ILE A 82 16.85 -15.65 15.58
N LEU A 83 16.85 -14.38 15.99
CA LEU A 83 15.65 -13.69 16.43
C LEU A 83 14.63 -13.58 15.31
N GLY A 84 15.09 -13.25 14.11
CA GLY A 84 14.22 -13.20 12.93
C GLY A 84 13.61 -14.55 12.58
N GLN A 85 14.39 -15.63 12.68
CA GLN A 85 13.90 -17.00 12.44
C GLN A 85 12.87 -17.43 13.50
N LEU A 86 13.07 -17.05 14.76
CA LEU A 86 12.10 -17.30 15.83
C LEU A 86 10.78 -16.56 15.55
N GLN A 87 10.84 -15.33 15.09
CA GLN A 87 9.68 -14.54 14.74
C GLN A 87 8.96 -15.12 13.51
N ASP A 88 9.68 -15.52 12.47
CA ASP A 88 9.14 -16.15 11.26
C ASP A 88 8.46 -17.48 11.56
N SER A 89 8.94 -18.21 12.57
CA SER A 89 8.39 -19.49 13.01
C SER A 89 7.20 -19.35 13.97
N ALA A 90 6.79 -18.12 14.30
CA ALA A 90 5.64 -17.89 15.17
C ALA A 90 4.36 -18.45 14.54
N PRO A 91 3.43 -19.02 15.33
CA PRO A 91 2.18 -19.53 14.80
C PRO A 91 1.39 -18.44 14.08
N LEU A 92 0.98 -18.75 12.87
CA LEU A 92 0.08 -17.87 12.11
C LEU A 92 -1.31 -17.82 12.79
N PRO A 93 -2.04 -16.71 12.65
CA PRO A 93 -3.44 -16.66 13.06
C PRO A 93 -4.24 -17.77 12.40
N ALA A 94 -5.29 -18.25 13.10
CA ALA A 94 -6.16 -19.27 12.54
C ALA A 94 -6.76 -18.81 11.18
N ASP A 95 -6.74 -19.72 10.20
CA ASP A 95 -7.38 -19.50 8.92
C ASP A 95 -8.89 -19.25 9.13
N ARG A 96 -9.40 -18.15 8.57
CA ARG A 96 -10.83 -17.80 8.63
C ARG A 96 -11.65 -18.52 7.55
N SER A 97 -11.04 -19.39 6.76
CA SER A 97 -11.67 -20.13 5.67
C SER A 97 -12.40 -19.23 4.66
N LYS A 98 -11.93 -18.00 4.50
CA LYS A 98 -12.48 -17.04 3.54
C LYS A 98 -11.66 -17.04 2.25
N THR A 99 -12.35 -17.11 1.13
CA THR A 99 -11.73 -17.07 -0.18
C THR A 99 -11.88 -15.70 -0.82
N VAL A 100 -10.78 -15.20 -1.39
CA VAL A 100 -10.72 -13.86 -2.00
C VAL A 100 -10.28 -13.95 -3.44
N ARG A 101 -10.94 -13.20 -4.32
CA ARG A 101 -10.50 -13.00 -5.70
C ARG A 101 -10.02 -11.58 -5.91
N LEU A 102 -8.77 -11.43 -6.29
CA LEU A 102 -8.14 -10.18 -6.65
C LEU A 102 -8.24 -9.98 -8.15
N ILE A 103 -8.88 -8.90 -8.59
CA ILE A 103 -9.12 -8.62 -10.01
C ILE A 103 -8.04 -7.68 -10.53
N GLN A 104 -7.28 -8.15 -11.52
CA GLN A 104 -6.22 -7.37 -12.17
C GLN A 104 -6.56 -7.18 -13.65
N PRO A 105 -7.20 -6.06 -14.05
CA PRO A 105 -7.62 -5.84 -15.43
C PRO A 105 -6.46 -5.54 -16.37
N ASN A 106 -5.32 -5.14 -15.84
CA ASN A 106 -4.12 -4.76 -16.58
C ASN A 106 -4.40 -3.65 -17.61
N ALA A 107 -5.09 -2.60 -17.16
CA ALA A 107 -5.39 -1.44 -17.97
C ALA A 107 -4.16 -0.55 -18.09
N ALA A 108 -3.65 -0.35 -19.30
CA ALA A 108 -2.53 0.55 -19.54
C ALA A 108 -2.89 2.00 -19.17
N GLN A 109 -1.94 2.76 -18.63
CA GLN A 109 -2.20 4.09 -18.06
C GLN A 109 -2.71 5.10 -19.08
N ASP A 110 -2.24 5.03 -20.33
CA ASP A 110 -2.63 5.85 -21.45
C ASP A 110 -4.01 5.50 -22.02
N GLN A 111 -4.50 4.28 -21.76
CA GLN A 111 -5.77 3.76 -22.27
C GLN A 111 -6.88 3.74 -21.22
N LYS A 112 -6.53 3.75 -19.94
CA LYS A 112 -7.46 3.52 -18.83
C LYS A 112 -8.68 4.45 -18.87
N TRP A 113 -8.49 5.70 -19.28
CA TRP A 113 -9.53 6.73 -19.34
C TRP A 113 -10.04 7.03 -20.76
N ASP A 114 -9.45 6.40 -21.75
CA ASP A 114 -9.90 6.54 -23.13
C ASP A 114 -11.31 5.98 -23.31
N PRO A 115 -12.26 6.73 -23.88
CA PRO A 115 -13.63 6.26 -24.12
C PRO A 115 -13.73 4.95 -24.91
N GLU A 116 -12.75 4.66 -25.78
CA GLU A 116 -12.70 3.43 -26.56
C GLU A 116 -12.32 2.21 -25.71
N TYR A 117 -11.40 2.38 -24.76
CA TYR A 117 -10.82 1.27 -24.00
C TYR A 117 -11.42 1.07 -22.60
N ARG A 118 -11.91 2.11 -21.96
CA ARG A 118 -12.40 2.06 -20.57
C ARG A 118 -13.53 1.04 -20.35
N GLU A 119 -14.41 0.86 -21.36
CA GLU A 119 -15.48 -0.13 -21.28
C GLU A 119 -14.92 -1.55 -21.43
N ILE A 120 -13.89 -1.76 -22.24
CA ILE A 120 -13.20 -3.05 -22.40
C ILE A 120 -12.59 -3.48 -21.06
N PHE A 121 -11.97 -2.56 -20.33
CA PHE A 121 -11.40 -2.86 -19.02
C PHE A 121 -12.47 -3.13 -17.97
N PHE A 122 -13.60 -2.42 -18.04
CA PHE A 122 -14.73 -2.68 -17.15
C PHE A 122 -15.34 -4.06 -17.40
N GLU A 123 -15.62 -4.43 -18.63
CA GLU A 123 -16.13 -5.76 -18.99
C GLU A 123 -15.14 -6.87 -18.60
N ARG A 124 -13.85 -6.66 -18.77
CA ARG A 124 -12.81 -7.61 -18.30
C ARG A 124 -12.89 -7.85 -16.79
N GLN A 125 -13.11 -6.82 -15.99
CA GLN A 125 -13.29 -6.95 -14.56
C GLN A 125 -14.56 -7.74 -14.21
N LEU A 126 -15.65 -7.51 -14.93
CA LEU A 126 -16.89 -8.28 -14.78
C LEU A 126 -16.66 -9.76 -15.15
N GLU A 127 -15.97 -10.04 -16.25
CA GLU A 127 -15.66 -11.39 -16.70
C GLU A 127 -14.83 -12.14 -15.65
N PHE A 128 -13.77 -11.53 -15.12
CA PHE A 128 -12.96 -12.13 -14.07
C PHE A 128 -13.76 -12.33 -12.77
N SER A 129 -14.69 -11.44 -12.47
CA SER A 129 -15.58 -11.58 -11.31
C SER A 129 -16.54 -12.77 -11.43
N ARG A 130 -16.97 -13.10 -12.66
CA ARG A 130 -17.88 -14.23 -12.95
C ARG A 130 -17.21 -15.60 -12.88
N GLN A 131 -15.88 -15.69 -12.86
CA GLN A 131 -15.14 -16.93 -12.89
C GLN A 131 -15.46 -17.85 -11.70
N MET A 132 -15.31 -19.15 -11.90
CA MET A 132 -15.40 -20.14 -10.85
C MET A 132 -13.99 -20.45 -10.27
N PRO A 133 -13.87 -20.96 -9.05
CA PRO A 133 -14.95 -21.21 -8.09
C PRO A 133 -15.56 -19.94 -7.50
N ALA A 134 -16.74 -20.03 -6.88
CA ALA A 134 -17.31 -18.93 -6.12
C ALA A 134 -16.38 -18.59 -4.93
N VAL A 135 -16.36 -17.32 -4.56
CA VAL A 135 -15.52 -16.78 -3.48
C VAL A 135 -16.34 -15.93 -2.51
N ASP A 136 -15.79 -15.60 -1.35
CA ASP A 136 -16.47 -14.77 -0.35
C ASP A 136 -16.32 -13.26 -0.63
N LEU A 137 -15.17 -12.87 -1.17
CA LEU A 137 -14.80 -11.47 -1.43
C LEU A 137 -14.19 -11.31 -2.83
N ILE A 138 -14.62 -10.30 -3.55
CA ILE A 138 -13.99 -9.86 -4.80
C ILE A 138 -13.48 -8.43 -4.60
N VAL A 139 -12.24 -8.18 -4.99
CA VAL A 139 -11.64 -6.85 -4.89
C VAL A 139 -11.14 -6.38 -6.25
N TRP A 140 -11.60 -5.21 -6.66
CA TRP A 140 -11.12 -4.50 -7.84
C TRP A 140 -10.09 -3.44 -7.46
N PRO A 141 -9.15 -3.11 -8.34
CA PRO A 141 -8.07 -2.19 -8.03
C PRO A 141 -8.52 -0.73 -7.91
N GLU A 142 -7.56 0.15 -7.67
CA GLU A 142 -7.73 1.59 -7.62
C GLU A 142 -8.36 2.16 -8.90
N THR A 143 -9.34 3.06 -8.73
CA THR A 143 -10.05 3.74 -9.83
C THR A 143 -10.52 2.77 -10.92
N ALA A 144 -11.17 1.68 -10.52
CA ALA A 144 -11.61 0.60 -11.39
C ALA A 144 -12.89 0.94 -12.19
N LEU A 145 -13.71 1.85 -11.68
CA LEU A 145 -14.92 2.29 -12.38
C LEU A 145 -14.62 3.30 -13.50
N PRO A 146 -15.27 3.16 -14.68
CA PRO A 146 -15.09 4.10 -15.79
C PRO A 146 -15.86 5.41 -15.64
N VAL A 147 -16.60 5.57 -14.54
CA VAL A 147 -17.45 6.73 -14.23
C VAL A 147 -17.33 7.09 -12.75
N LEU A 148 -17.77 8.29 -12.40
CA LEU A 148 -17.82 8.73 -11.00
C LEU A 148 -18.79 7.87 -10.18
N LEU A 149 -18.43 7.59 -8.93
CA LEU A 149 -19.17 6.69 -8.05
C LEU A 149 -20.66 7.04 -7.92
N HIS A 150 -20.99 8.33 -7.81
CA HIS A 150 -22.39 8.80 -7.72
C HIS A 150 -23.19 8.73 -9.04
N LYS A 151 -22.54 8.32 -10.14
CA LYS A 151 -23.16 8.08 -11.47
C LYS A 151 -23.05 6.63 -11.89
N ALA A 152 -22.71 5.73 -10.97
CA ALA A 152 -22.31 4.37 -11.28
C ALA A 152 -23.36 3.30 -10.95
N ASP A 153 -24.60 3.65 -10.57
CA ASP A 153 -25.60 2.72 -10.06
C ASP A 153 -25.73 1.45 -10.93
N ASP A 154 -25.86 1.60 -12.26
CA ASP A 154 -25.94 0.46 -13.18
C ASP A 154 -24.65 -0.36 -13.21
N ARG A 155 -23.48 0.28 -13.07
CA ARG A 155 -22.18 -0.39 -13.07
C ARG A 155 -21.94 -1.15 -11.76
N LEU A 156 -22.38 -0.57 -10.65
CA LEU A 156 -22.33 -1.21 -9.34
C LEU A 156 -23.24 -2.43 -9.28
N ALA A 157 -24.45 -2.33 -9.83
CA ALA A 157 -25.39 -3.45 -9.96
C ALA A 157 -24.78 -4.58 -10.83
N GLN A 158 -24.14 -4.25 -11.96
CA GLN A 158 -23.44 -5.22 -12.81
C GLN A 158 -22.29 -5.91 -12.06
N ALA A 159 -21.47 -5.15 -11.31
CA ALA A 159 -20.37 -5.69 -10.54
C ALA A 159 -20.83 -6.72 -9.49
N VAL A 160 -21.89 -6.38 -8.75
CA VAL A 160 -22.47 -7.28 -7.74
C VAL A 160 -23.14 -8.50 -8.40
N ALA A 161 -23.85 -8.32 -9.50
CA ALA A 161 -24.43 -9.45 -10.26
C ALA A 161 -23.33 -10.40 -10.77
N ALA A 162 -22.20 -9.87 -11.24
CA ALA A 162 -21.04 -10.66 -11.66
C ALA A 162 -20.40 -11.43 -10.50
N ALA A 163 -20.45 -10.90 -9.31
CA ALA A 163 -19.84 -11.47 -8.10
C ALA A 163 -20.58 -12.71 -7.54
N LYS A 164 -21.81 -13.00 -8.00
CA LYS A 164 -22.59 -14.20 -7.63
C LYS A 164 -22.72 -14.42 -6.10
N GLY A 165 -22.93 -13.36 -5.35
CA GLY A 165 -23.12 -13.39 -3.91
C GLY A 165 -21.87 -13.09 -3.08
N ALA A 166 -20.70 -12.96 -3.68
CA ALA A 166 -19.52 -12.44 -3.01
C ALA A 166 -19.69 -10.95 -2.67
N VAL A 167 -19.10 -10.51 -1.57
CA VAL A 167 -18.96 -9.08 -1.28
C VAL A 167 -18.02 -8.45 -2.30
N VAL A 168 -18.33 -7.25 -2.78
CA VAL A 168 -17.48 -6.53 -3.73
C VAL A 168 -16.89 -5.29 -3.05
N ILE A 169 -15.59 -5.14 -3.18
CA ILE A 169 -14.86 -3.92 -2.84
C ILE A 169 -14.21 -3.40 -4.12
N LEU A 170 -14.31 -2.11 -4.38
CA LEU A 170 -13.73 -1.53 -5.59
C LEU A 170 -13.20 -0.11 -5.36
N GLY A 171 -12.20 0.26 -6.17
CA GLY A 171 -11.72 1.63 -6.27
C GLY A 171 -12.53 2.44 -7.29
N ALA A 172 -12.85 3.67 -6.94
CA ALA A 172 -13.61 4.59 -7.76
C ALA A 172 -13.17 6.05 -7.56
N LEU A 173 -13.52 6.91 -8.51
CA LEU A 173 -13.50 8.34 -8.28
C LEU A 173 -14.86 8.79 -7.76
N ARG A 174 -14.86 9.56 -6.68
CA ARG A 174 -16.03 10.23 -6.11
C ARG A 174 -15.89 11.73 -6.24
N GLN A 175 -17.00 12.42 -6.37
CA GLN A 175 -17.06 13.88 -6.36
C GLN A 175 -18.17 14.33 -5.42
N ASP A 176 -17.87 15.39 -4.66
CA ASP A 176 -18.86 16.13 -3.87
C ASP A 176 -18.68 17.65 -4.06
N PHE A 177 -19.27 18.42 -3.16
CA PHE A 177 -19.19 19.87 -3.19
C PHE A 177 -17.73 20.39 -3.06
N TRP A 178 -16.86 19.66 -2.35
CA TRP A 178 -15.49 20.07 -2.07
C TRP A 178 -14.49 19.66 -3.16
N GLY A 179 -14.83 18.70 -4.01
CA GLY A 179 -13.96 18.26 -5.09
C GLY A 179 -13.99 16.76 -5.37
N TYR A 180 -12.90 16.27 -5.93
CA TYR A 180 -12.73 14.87 -6.30
C TYR A 180 -11.96 14.10 -5.23
N TYR A 181 -12.35 12.86 -5.01
CA TYR A 181 -11.71 11.93 -4.08
C TYR A 181 -11.39 10.61 -4.79
N ASN A 182 -10.26 10.03 -4.41
CA ASN A 182 -9.91 8.66 -4.75
C ASN A 182 -10.46 7.76 -3.64
N THR A 183 -11.43 6.92 -3.98
CA THR A 183 -12.29 6.25 -2.98
C THR A 183 -12.24 4.74 -3.15
N LEU A 184 -12.17 4.01 -2.03
CA LEU A 184 -12.50 2.59 -1.92
C LEU A 184 -13.94 2.48 -1.44
N ALA A 185 -14.78 1.72 -2.16
CA ALA A 185 -16.18 1.49 -1.81
C ALA A 185 -16.44 0.00 -1.52
N VAL A 186 -17.19 -0.28 -0.45
CA VAL A 186 -17.72 -1.60 -0.10
C VAL A 186 -19.18 -1.66 -0.54
N LEU A 187 -19.51 -2.62 -1.40
CA LEU A 187 -20.84 -2.74 -1.96
C LEU A 187 -21.71 -3.73 -1.20
N GLY A 188 -22.97 -3.38 -1.09
CA GLY A 188 -24.03 -4.27 -0.62
C GLY A 188 -24.61 -5.12 -1.76
N PRO A 189 -25.56 -6.03 -1.42
CA PRO A 189 -26.09 -7.03 -2.35
C PRO A 189 -26.80 -6.47 -3.58
N THR A 190 -27.27 -5.23 -3.54
CA THR A 190 -27.96 -4.56 -4.66
C THR A 190 -27.08 -3.56 -5.41
N GLY A 191 -25.78 -3.46 -5.05
CA GLY A 191 -24.86 -2.47 -5.59
C GLY A 191 -24.80 -1.15 -4.81
N GLN A 192 -25.61 -0.99 -3.75
CA GLN A 192 -25.53 0.20 -2.90
C GLN A 192 -24.18 0.25 -2.16
N VAL A 193 -23.63 1.45 -2.00
CA VAL A 193 -22.42 1.66 -1.19
C VAL A 193 -22.78 1.57 0.29
N LEU A 194 -22.23 0.57 0.98
CA LEU A 194 -22.41 0.37 2.43
C LEU A 194 -21.41 1.16 3.26
N ASN A 195 -20.16 1.13 2.84
CA ASN A 195 -19.06 1.84 3.45
C ASN A 195 -18.11 2.35 2.39
N GLN A 196 -17.40 3.43 2.71
CA GLN A 196 -16.38 3.99 1.83
C GLN A 196 -15.21 4.52 2.64
N TYR A 197 -14.06 4.60 1.97
CA TYR A 197 -12.84 5.24 2.46
C TYR A 197 -12.28 6.13 1.37
N ASP A 198 -12.06 7.39 1.67
CA ASP A 198 -11.42 8.35 0.78
C ASP A 198 -9.93 8.44 1.13
N LYS A 199 -9.08 8.35 0.11
CA LYS A 199 -7.62 8.40 0.24
C LYS A 199 -7.20 9.63 1.05
N TYR A 200 -6.46 9.38 2.11
CA TYR A 200 -5.98 10.44 3.01
C TYR A 200 -4.65 11.02 2.53
N HIS A 201 -3.65 10.17 2.29
CA HIS A 201 -2.34 10.64 1.87
C HIS A 201 -2.25 10.71 0.34
N LEU A 202 -2.39 11.91 -0.18
CA LEU A 202 -2.34 12.19 -1.62
C LEU A 202 -0.91 12.21 -2.14
N VAL A 203 -0.73 11.86 -3.42
CA VAL A 203 0.57 11.89 -4.10
C VAL A 203 0.92 13.34 -4.46
N PRO A 204 2.01 13.89 -3.90
CA PRO A 204 2.49 15.23 -4.27
C PRO A 204 2.79 15.31 -5.76
N PHE A 205 2.40 16.42 -6.41
CA PHE A 205 2.54 16.69 -7.85
C PHE A 205 1.79 15.73 -8.78
N GLY A 206 1.15 14.68 -8.24
CA GLY A 206 0.30 13.76 -8.99
C GLY A 206 -1.18 13.99 -8.74
N GLU A 207 -1.57 14.11 -7.48
CA GLU A 207 -2.96 14.29 -7.05
C GLU A 207 -3.23 15.69 -6.48
N TYR A 208 -2.21 16.38 -6.01
CA TYR A 208 -2.27 17.77 -5.59
C TYR A 208 -0.91 18.46 -5.79
N ILE A 209 -0.90 19.79 -5.73
CA ILE A 209 0.33 20.58 -5.82
C ILE A 209 0.62 21.15 -4.43
N PRO A 210 1.72 20.70 -3.78
CA PRO A 210 2.14 21.26 -2.50
C PRO A 210 2.38 22.77 -2.61
N LEU A 211 1.88 23.54 -1.62
CA LEU A 211 2.05 24.99 -1.56
C LEU A 211 1.47 25.76 -2.77
N ALA A 212 0.46 25.21 -3.45
CA ALA A 212 -0.18 25.87 -4.60
C ALA A 212 -0.63 27.31 -4.27
N ASP A 213 -1.17 27.52 -3.08
CA ASP A 213 -1.60 28.85 -2.59
C ASP A 213 -0.45 29.85 -2.45
N LEU A 214 0.78 29.37 -2.18
CA LEU A 214 1.96 30.20 -1.99
C LEU A 214 2.63 30.58 -3.32
N PHE A 215 2.60 29.68 -4.30
CA PHE A 215 3.32 29.87 -5.57
C PHE A 215 2.44 30.33 -6.74
N GLY A 216 1.15 30.59 -6.50
CA GLY A 216 0.18 31.09 -7.48
C GLY A 216 0.49 30.72 -8.94
N VAL A 217 -0.37 29.93 -9.58
CA VAL A 217 -0.46 29.84 -11.07
C VAL A 217 0.49 28.88 -11.82
N PHE A 218 1.53 28.28 -11.26
CA PHE A 218 2.37 27.32 -12.03
C PHE A 218 1.90 25.86 -11.99
N ALA A 219 0.63 25.62 -11.70
CA ALA A 219 0.02 24.30 -11.63
C ALA A 219 -0.27 23.67 -13.01
N GLY A 220 0.77 23.38 -13.75
CA GLY A 220 0.70 22.72 -15.06
C GLY A 220 1.02 21.24 -15.03
N GLY A 221 0.37 20.47 -14.14
CA GLY A 221 0.53 19.01 -14.04
C GLY A 221 -0.78 18.26 -14.33
N LEU A 222 -0.82 16.97 -14.04
CA LEU A 222 -2.01 16.10 -14.17
C LEU A 222 -3.25 16.62 -13.43
N ALA A 223 -3.07 17.48 -12.40
CA ALA A 223 -4.13 18.23 -11.74
C ALA A 223 -4.94 19.12 -12.69
N LYS A 224 -4.42 19.45 -13.87
CA LYS A 224 -5.11 20.25 -14.88
C LYS A 224 -6.44 19.66 -15.35
N ASN A 225 -6.59 18.34 -15.30
CA ASN A 225 -7.80 17.64 -15.72
C ASN A 225 -8.88 17.60 -14.63
N TYR A 226 -8.52 17.91 -13.38
CA TYR A 226 -9.41 17.83 -12.21
C TYR A 226 -9.54 19.16 -11.43
N GLY A 227 -9.19 20.28 -12.04
CA GLY A 227 -9.27 21.60 -11.39
C GLY A 227 -8.22 21.77 -10.28
N GLU A 228 -8.65 21.92 -9.03
CA GLU A 228 -7.76 22.15 -7.87
C GLU A 228 -7.05 20.88 -7.36
N GLY A 229 -7.19 19.73 -8.02
CA GLY A 229 -6.64 18.45 -7.61
C GLY A 229 -7.63 17.60 -6.80
N PHE A 230 -7.13 16.51 -6.22
CA PHE A 230 -7.91 15.66 -5.32
C PHE A 230 -7.99 16.25 -3.92
N GLN A 231 -9.08 15.94 -3.23
CA GLN A 231 -9.26 16.22 -1.81
C GLN A 231 -8.81 15.03 -0.98
N ALA A 232 -8.14 15.31 0.14
CA ALA A 232 -7.76 14.28 1.10
C ALA A 232 -8.97 13.83 1.95
N GLY A 233 -9.03 12.54 2.25
CA GLY A 233 -9.95 11.99 3.23
C GLY A 233 -9.60 12.43 4.67
N PRO A 234 -10.44 12.10 5.67
CA PRO A 234 -10.27 12.57 7.04
C PRO A 234 -9.11 11.89 7.80
N GLY A 235 -8.55 10.80 7.29
CA GLY A 235 -7.48 10.05 7.90
C GLY A 235 -7.66 8.53 7.80
N PRO A 236 -6.67 7.74 8.26
CA PRO A 236 -6.77 6.29 8.31
C PRO A 236 -7.92 5.85 9.22
N VAL A 237 -8.81 5.01 8.70
CA VAL A 237 -9.96 4.46 9.43
C VAL A 237 -10.14 2.97 9.15
N ILE A 238 -10.72 2.26 10.10
CA ILE A 238 -11.10 0.87 9.92
C ILE A 238 -12.49 0.79 9.31
N VAL A 239 -12.62 0.01 8.25
CA VAL A 239 -13.87 -0.19 7.51
C VAL A 239 -14.39 -1.59 7.76
N GLY A 240 -15.66 -1.70 8.20
CA GLY A 240 -16.35 -2.98 8.33
C GLY A 240 -16.79 -3.51 6.97
N VAL A 241 -16.50 -4.79 6.69
CA VAL A 241 -16.92 -5.50 5.47
C VAL A 241 -17.85 -6.63 5.89
N PRO A 242 -19.16 -6.58 5.53
CA PRO A 242 -20.16 -7.55 5.99
C PRO A 242 -19.76 -9.00 5.66
N GLY A 243 -19.79 -9.88 6.68
CA GLY A 243 -19.46 -11.30 6.53
C GLY A 243 -17.97 -11.62 6.27
N ILE A 244 -17.11 -10.60 6.15
CA ILE A 244 -15.67 -10.76 5.93
C ILE A 244 -14.87 -10.35 7.16
N GLY A 245 -15.11 -9.14 7.71
CA GLY A 245 -14.38 -8.62 8.86
C GLY A 245 -14.09 -7.13 8.76
N LYS A 246 -13.13 -6.68 9.56
CA LYS A 246 -12.66 -5.29 9.61
C LYS A 246 -11.37 -5.13 8.82
N ILE A 247 -11.33 -4.19 7.90
CA ILE A 247 -10.15 -3.90 7.10
C ILE A 247 -9.55 -2.54 7.45
N LEU A 248 -8.25 -2.43 7.32
CA LEU A 248 -7.58 -1.14 7.15
C LEU A 248 -7.37 -0.92 5.64
N PRO A 249 -8.18 -0.05 5.01
CA PRO A 249 -8.01 0.26 3.60
C PRO A 249 -6.79 1.13 3.38
N LEU A 250 -6.07 0.89 2.28
CA LEU A 250 -4.92 1.67 1.83
C LEU A 250 -5.05 1.87 0.31
N ILE A 251 -4.99 3.10 -0.14
CA ILE A 251 -5.06 3.41 -1.57
C ILE A 251 -3.67 3.82 -2.07
N CYS A 252 -3.05 2.93 -2.86
CA CYS A 252 -1.80 3.17 -3.58
C CYS A 252 -0.66 3.64 -2.66
N TYR A 253 -0.30 4.92 -2.76
CA TYR A 253 0.81 5.58 -2.08
C TYR A 253 0.76 5.49 -0.54
N GLU A 254 -0.41 5.33 0.06
CA GLU A 254 -0.58 5.27 1.51
C GLU A 254 0.20 4.14 2.18
N VAL A 255 0.44 3.04 1.47
CA VAL A 255 1.17 1.89 2.03
C VAL A 255 2.62 2.21 2.41
N ILE A 256 3.19 3.29 1.88
CA ILE A 256 4.58 3.64 2.16
C ILE A 256 4.78 4.26 3.54
N PHE A 257 3.71 4.74 4.22
CA PHE A 257 3.75 5.49 5.47
C PHE A 257 3.50 4.59 6.70
N PRO A 258 4.54 4.04 7.35
CA PRO A 258 4.38 3.12 8.49
C PRO A 258 3.64 3.76 9.67
N HIS A 259 3.85 5.04 9.90
CA HIS A 259 3.27 5.76 11.03
C HIS A 259 1.76 5.98 10.90
N GLU A 260 1.24 6.16 9.69
CA GLU A 260 -0.19 6.31 9.45
C GLU A 260 -0.92 4.97 9.65
N ILE A 261 -0.32 3.89 9.17
CA ILE A 261 -0.86 2.53 9.33
C ILE A 261 -0.91 2.12 10.79
N GLY A 262 0.11 2.49 11.57
CA GLY A 262 0.17 2.23 13.01
C GLY A 262 -0.71 3.15 13.86
N ALA A 263 -1.31 4.21 13.30
CA ALA A 263 -2.06 5.21 14.05
C ALA A 263 -3.53 4.84 14.31
N VAL A 264 -4.06 3.77 13.70
CA VAL A 264 -5.46 3.37 13.89
C VAL A 264 -5.69 2.86 15.31
N ALA A 265 -6.78 3.32 15.94
CA ALA A 265 -7.08 3.01 17.33
C ALA A 265 -7.52 1.55 17.57
N GLU A 266 -8.03 0.89 16.55
CA GLU A 266 -8.54 -0.48 16.62
C GLU A 266 -7.72 -1.39 15.70
N ARG A 267 -7.48 -2.65 16.11
CA ARG A 267 -6.79 -3.62 15.28
C ARG A 267 -7.72 -4.16 14.20
N PRO A 268 -7.40 -4.03 12.90
CA PRO A 268 -8.16 -4.65 11.82
C PRO A 268 -7.88 -6.16 11.76
N ASP A 269 -8.70 -6.88 11.02
CA ASP A 269 -8.48 -8.30 10.74
C ASP A 269 -7.40 -8.50 9.66
N PHE A 270 -7.34 -7.58 8.69
CA PHE A 270 -6.32 -7.54 7.65
C PHE A 270 -6.22 -6.13 7.05
N MET A 271 -5.15 -5.90 6.31
CA MET A 271 -4.97 -4.69 5.51
C MET A 271 -5.37 -4.96 4.06
N LEU A 272 -6.00 -4.00 3.41
CA LEU A 272 -6.38 -4.09 2.01
C LEU A 272 -5.83 -2.90 1.23
N GLN A 273 -4.86 -3.16 0.36
CA GLN A 273 -4.33 -2.18 -0.56
C GLN A 273 -4.96 -2.35 -1.94
N ILE A 274 -5.58 -1.30 -2.47
CA ILE A 274 -5.94 -1.17 -3.88
C ILE A 274 -4.98 -0.17 -4.54
N THR A 275 -4.46 -0.48 -5.72
CA THR A 275 -3.42 0.35 -6.34
C THR A 275 -3.44 0.33 -7.86
N ASN A 276 -2.82 1.33 -8.46
CA ASN A 276 -2.53 1.39 -9.88
C ASN A 276 -1.03 1.63 -10.10
N ASP A 277 -0.25 0.57 -10.23
CA ASP A 277 1.20 0.65 -10.42
C ASP A 277 1.62 1.06 -11.84
N ALA A 278 0.68 1.32 -12.74
CA ALA A 278 0.98 1.78 -14.10
C ALA A 278 1.81 3.08 -14.13
N TRP A 279 1.74 3.88 -13.07
CA TRP A 279 2.55 5.09 -12.88
C TRP A 279 4.05 4.83 -12.75
N PHE A 280 4.43 3.64 -12.27
CA PHE A 280 5.83 3.30 -11.95
C PHE A 280 6.54 2.56 -13.09
N GLY A 281 5.89 2.40 -14.25
CA GLY A 281 6.41 1.58 -15.34
C GLY A 281 6.45 0.09 -14.99
N THR A 282 7.36 -0.65 -15.62
CA THR A 282 7.41 -2.13 -15.50
C THR A 282 8.71 -2.66 -14.88
N PHE A 283 9.68 -1.80 -14.58
CA PHE A 283 11.00 -2.25 -14.15
C PHE A 283 11.08 -2.47 -12.63
N SER A 284 11.36 -1.47 -11.83
CA SER A 284 11.61 -1.63 -10.40
C SER A 284 10.47 -1.11 -9.51
N GLY A 285 9.74 -0.10 -9.97
CA GLY A 285 8.74 0.60 -9.16
C GLY A 285 7.64 -0.29 -8.60
N PRO A 286 6.96 -1.14 -9.40
CA PRO A 286 5.94 -2.05 -8.88
C PRO A 286 6.45 -3.04 -7.85
N TYR A 287 7.69 -3.53 -8.01
CA TYR A 287 8.31 -4.46 -7.06
C TYR A 287 8.71 -3.77 -5.76
N GLN A 288 9.22 -2.54 -5.83
CA GLN A 288 9.50 -1.73 -4.65
C GLN A 288 8.22 -1.39 -3.88
N HIS A 289 7.14 -1.09 -4.59
CA HIS A 289 5.85 -0.82 -3.99
C HIS A 289 5.26 -2.09 -3.32
N LEU A 290 5.39 -3.26 -3.95
CA LEU A 290 5.07 -4.54 -3.32
C LEU A 290 5.92 -4.79 -2.06
N ALA A 291 7.22 -4.51 -2.12
CA ALA A 291 8.11 -4.68 -0.97
C ALA A 291 7.66 -3.84 0.23
N GLN A 292 7.14 -2.65 -0.02
CA GLN A 292 6.59 -1.80 1.04
C GLN A 292 5.31 -2.39 1.64
N ALA A 293 4.39 -2.90 0.82
CA ALA A 293 3.20 -3.60 1.30
C ALA A 293 3.56 -4.82 2.18
N ARG A 294 4.54 -5.62 1.74
CA ARG A 294 5.06 -6.76 2.53
C ARG A 294 5.67 -6.32 3.86
N MET A 295 6.44 -5.24 3.86
CA MET A 295 7.01 -4.69 5.08
C MET A 295 5.91 -4.27 6.06
N ARG A 296 4.83 -3.64 5.60
CA ARG A 296 3.66 -3.31 6.46
C ARG A 296 3.02 -4.55 7.07
N ALA A 297 2.89 -5.63 6.30
CA ALA A 297 2.37 -6.90 6.81
C ALA A 297 3.21 -7.43 7.98
N ILE A 298 4.55 -7.39 7.84
CA ILE A 298 5.48 -7.81 8.89
C ILE A 298 5.36 -6.90 10.14
N GLU A 299 5.40 -5.59 9.94
CA GLU A 299 5.34 -4.61 11.04
C GLU A 299 4.07 -4.72 11.86
N GLN A 300 2.95 -4.93 11.21
CA GLN A 300 1.65 -5.01 11.87
C GLN A 300 1.29 -6.43 12.32
N GLY A 301 2.00 -7.45 11.85
CA GLY A 301 1.64 -8.85 12.06
C GLY A 301 0.22 -9.15 11.55
N LEU A 302 -0.14 -8.60 10.39
CA LEU A 302 -1.45 -8.71 9.77
C LEU A 302 -1.33 -9.18 8.33
N PRO A 303 -2.29 -9.99 7.84
CA PRO A 303 -2.39 -10.27 6.41
C PRO A 303 -2.55 -8.97 5.62
N MET A 304 -1.94 -8.92 4.43
CA MET A 304 -2.09 -7.85 3.46
C MET A 304 -2.67 -8.42 2.17
N LEU A 305 -3.84 -7.98 1.78
CA LEU A 305 -4.39 -8.22 0.44
C LEU A 305 -4.01 -7.04 -0.44
N ARG A 306 -3.32 -7.28 -1.53
CA ARG A 306 -2.89 -6.23 -2.46
C ARG A 306 -3.48 -6.47 -3.84
N VAL A 307 -4.26 -5.51 -4.33
CA VAL A 307 -4.92 -5.58 -5.64
C VAL A 307 -4.41 -4.46 -6.52
N ALA A 308 -3.73 -4.81 -7.59
CA ALA A 308 -3.12 -3.87 -8.52
C ALA A 308 -3.84 -3.86 -9.87
N ASN A 309 -4.04 -2.69 -10.46
CA ASN A 309 -4.49 -2.59 -11.85
C ASN A 309 -3.44 -3.18 -12.80
N THR A 310 -2.19 -2.70 -12.69
CA THR A 310 -0.99 -3.30 -13.27
C THR A 310 0.02 -3.56 -12.16
N GLY A 311 1.10 -4.26 -12.43
CA GLY A 311 2.08 -4.63 -11.43
C GLY A 311 1.78 -5.98 -10.79
N VAL A 312 1.86 -6.09 -9.46
CA VAL A 312 1.73 -7.37 -8.74
C VAL A 312 0.57 -7.32 -7.76
N SER A 313 -0.42 -8.20 -7.94
CA SER A 313 -1.43 -8.50 -6.92
C SER A 313 -0.96 -9.67 -6.05
N ALA A 314 -1.18 -9.61 -4.72
CA ALA A 314 -0.70 -10.61 -3.77
C ALA A 314 -1.57 -10.66 -2.50
#